data_e96c39f23682564da0b19bb0089de852
#
_entry.id   e96c39f23682564da0b19bb0089de852
#
_cell.length_a   1.000
_cell.length_b   1.000
_cell.length_c   1.000
_cell.angle_alpha   90.00
_cell.angle_beta   90.00
_cell.angle_gamma   90.00
#
_symmetry.space_group_name_H-M   'P 1'
#
loop_
_entity.id
_entity.type
_entity.pdbx_description
1 polymer ?
#
loop_
_entity_poly.entity_id
_entity_poly.type
_entity_poly.pdbx_seq_one_letter_code
_entity_poly.pdbx_strand_id
1 'polypeptide(L)'
;MEKKERIQLSMLLLEKTYGKFRVMQDYSEKIQLIRKALGEILKNDTPGQFKRAKEELSVEEVQQSFINEFLSYDQIDSFLGDFNCEDIIINALNPIYIHHGSKGLIATDKKFKTLDDLNLFIKKLIVFSGRQTFDPIMNIELPNLEGRVNIVKSPFGPQLTITKAKSTPLSIIELIETGALSYEVAAQLWLYLEGMSIRPANMIIAGGPGVGKTTLLNAPFSFIPQRDRMVIMEDTLELNSDFEESCSRLECGEDFDLADLVKNSLRMRPERIVIGEVRGAEARDMMTAANVGKYCIGTIHALTSREAIIRLQNEPMNIPEDLIRLIDVFIVLKRYHVEGKVFRVVDEVSETSGME
;
A
#
# COMPACT_ATOMS: atom_id res chain seq x y z
N MET A 1 -36.83 -5.66 1.83
CA MET A 1 -36.44 -4.26 2.19
C MET A 1 -36.32 -3.44 0.92
N GLU A 2 -36.92 -2.26 0.87
CA GLU A 2 -36.81 -1.36 -0.28
C GLU A 2 -35.41 -0.73 -0.36
N LYS A 3 -34.93 -0.43 -1.59
CA LYS A 3 -33.55 0.14 -1.79
C LYS A 3 -33.31 1.40 -0.94
N LYS A 4 -34.32 2.28 -0.85
CA LYS A 4 -34.20 3.54 -0.07
C LYS A 4 -34.06 3.27 1.43
N GLU A 5 -34.87 2.37 1.97
CA GLU A 5 -34.81 1.95 3.37
C GLU A 5 -33.44 1.32 3.69
N ARG A 6 -32.93 0.50 2.78
CA ARG A 6 -31.62 -0.14 2.89
C ARG A 6 -30.47 0.86 2.94
N ILE A 7 -30.45 1.86 2.06
CA ILE A 7 -29.45 2.94 2.05
C ILE A 7 -29.50 3.71 3.38
N GLN A 8 -30.69 4.08 3.84
CA GLN A 8 -30.86 4.81 5.09
C GLN A 8 -30.37 4.00 6.30
N LEU A 9 -30.71 2.71 6.37
CA LEU A 9 -30.25 1.83 7.43
C LEU A 9 -28.72 1.66 7.39
N SER A 10 -28.15 1.51 6.22
CA SER A 10 -26.68 1.42 6.04
C SER A 10 -25.98 2.71 6.46
N MET A 11 -26.56 3.88 6.15
CA MET A 11 -25.99 5.17 6.59
C MET A 11 -26.00 5.30 8.11
N LEU A 12 -27.11 4.93 8.78
CA LEU A 12 -27.18 4.95 10.24
C LEU A 12 -26.21 3.95 10.90
N LEU A 13 -26.03 2.78 10.26
CA LEU A 13 -25.03 1.81 10.71
C LEU A 13 -23.62 2.39 10.64
N LEU A 14 -23.26 3.05 9.54
CA LEU A 14 -21.95 3.70 9.40
C LEU A 14 -21.77 4.79 10.46
N GLU A 15 -22.78 5.62 10.71
CA GLU A 15 -22.72 6.65 11.76
C GLU A 15 -22.53 6.05 13.15
N LYS A 16 -23.26 4.95 13.44
CA LYS A 16 -23.18 4.28 14.74
C LYS A 16 -21.89 3.48 14.97
N THR A 17 -21.27 3.03 13.90
CA THR A 17 -20.01 2.28 13.93
C THR A 17 -18.78 3.15 13.67
N TYR A 18 -18.98 4.44 13.42
CA TYR A 18 -17.92 5.41 13.18
C TYR A 18 -16.90 5.43 14.32
N GLY A 19 -15.61 5.36 13.98
CA GLY A 19 -14.51 5.31 14.94
C GLY A 19 -14.43 4.04 15.80
N LYS A 20 -15.25 3.01 15.50
CA LYS A 20 -15.27 1.74 16.24
C LYS A 20 -14.56 0.61 15.53
N PHE A 21 -14.30 0.76 14.22
CA PHE A 21 -13.48 -0.19 13.48
C PHE A 21 -12.00 0.02 13.83
N ARG A 22 -11.27 -1.08 14.01
CA ARG A 22 -9.83 -1.08 14.26
C ARG A 22 -9.12 -1.84 13.14
N VAL A 23 -7.90 -1.42 12.82
CA VAL A 23 -7.08 -2.03 11.76
C VAL A 23 -6.89 -3.54 11.97
N MET A 24 -6.62 -3.97 13.20
CA MET A 24 -6.35 -5.39 13.54
C MET A 24 -7.59 -6.18 13.94
N GLN A 25 -8.79 -5.67 13.66
CA GLN A 25 -10.04 -6.33 14.03
C GLN A 25 -10.35 -7.47 13.06
N ASP A 26 -10.57 -8.67 13.58
CA ASP A 26 -10.94 -9.80 12.74
C ASP A 26 -12.37 -9.69 12.16
N TYR A 27 -12.69 -10.53 11.20
CA TYR A 27 -13.99 -10.49 10.51
C TYR A 27 -15.15 -10.82 11.48
N SER A 28 -14.94 -11.68 12.44
CA SER A 28 -15.95 -12.08 13.43
C SER A 28 -16.29 -10.93 14.38
N GLU A 29 -15.29 -10.19 14.82
CA GLU A 29 -15.47 -9.00 15.66
C GLU A 29 -16.23 -7.89 14.91
N LYS A 30 -15.93 -7.69 13.62
CA LYS A 30 -16.65 -6.74 12.76
C LYS A 30 -18.12 -7.12 12.63
N ILE A 31 -18.45 -8.40 12.41
CA ILE A 31 -19.83 -8.90 12.37
C ILE A 31 -20.53 -8.62 13.69
N GLN A 32 -19.90 -8.91 14.82
CA GLN A 32 -20.51 -8.67 16.15
C GLN A 32 -20.78 -7.18 16.39
N LEU A 33 -19.83 -6.30 16.02
CA LEU A 33 -19.99 -4.86 16.12
C LEU A 33 -21.21 -4.37 15.32
N ILE A 34 -21.34 -4.82 14.07
CA ILE A 34 -22.45 -4.43 13.19
C ILE A 34 -23.77 -5.01 13.69
N ARG A 35 -23.80 -6.29 14.11
CA ARG A 35 -24.98 -6.94 14.66
C ARG A 35 -25.51 -6.20 15.89
N LYS A 36 -24.61 -5.78 16.79
CA LYS A 36 -24.98 -4.97 17.95
C LYS A 36 -25.54 -3.62 17.54
N ALA A 37 -24.86 -2.90 16.65
CA ALA A 37 -25.31 -1.58 16.19
C ALA A 37 -26.67 -1.67 15.47
N LEU A 38 -26.87 -2.68 14.64
CA LEU A 38 -28.12 -2.95 13.93
C LEU A 38 -29.27 -3.19 14.92
N GLY A 39 -29.07 -4.05 15.92
CA GLY A 39 -30.05 -4.31 16.98
C GLY A 39 -30.45 -3.06 17.75
N GLU A 40 -29.51 -2.18 18.07
CA GLU A 40 -29.77 -0.91 18.73
C GLU A 40 -30.57 0.06 17.84
N ILE A 41 -30.28 0.15 16.53
CA ILE A 41 -31.00 1.01 15.57
C ILE A 41 -32.46 0.52 15.47
N LEU A 42 -32.67 -0.77 15.23
CA LEU A 42 -33.99 -1.36 15.06
C LEU A 42 -34.82 -1.34 16.34
N LYS A 43 -34.20 -1.39 17.52
CA LYS A 43 -34.88 -1.28 18.81
C LYS A 43 -35.38 0.14 19.09
N ASN A 44 -34.59 1.16 18.72
CA ASN A 44 -34.86 2.57 18.98
C ASN A 44 -35.63 3.27 17.84
N ASP A 45 -36.11 2.52 16.83
CA ASP A 45 -36.91 3.04 15.72
C ASP A 45 -38.34 3.39 16.16
N THR A 46 -38.48 4.53 16.86
CA THR A 46 -39.77 5.05 17.37
C THR A 46 -40.73 5.53 16.28
N PRO A 47 -40.27 6.08 15.15
CA PRO A 47 -41.17 6.46 14.04
C PRO A 47 -41.68 5.27 13.23
N GLY A 48 -41.15 4.06 13.42
CA GLY A 48 -41.48 2.88 12.60
C GLY A 48 -40.93 2.97 11.18
N GLN A 49 -39.90 3.76 10.96
CA GLN A 49 -39.28 3.98 9.65
C GLN A 49 -38.69 2.68 9.07
N PHE A 50 -38.23 1.77 9.92
CA PHE A 50 -37.59 0.50 9.56
C PHE A 50 -38.50 -0.72 9.86
N LYS A 51 -39.82 -0.57 9.80
CA LYS A 51 -40.76 -1.68 10.15
C LYS A 51 -40.52 -2.93 9.29
N ARG A 52 -40.37 -2.77 7.97
CA ARG A 52 -40.09 -3.89 7.05
C ARG A 52 -38.69 -4.46 7.30
N ALA A 53 -37.70 -3.61 7.44
CA ALA A 53 -36.33 -4.04 7.76
C ALA A 53 -36.29 -4.85 9.07
N LYS A 54 -37.03 -4.43 10.10
CA LYS A 54 -37.14 -5.14 11.38
C LYS A 54 -37.75 -6.52 11.24
N GLU A 55 -38.84 -6.65 10.44
CA GLU A 55 -39.48 -7.92 10.13
C GLU A 55 -38.54 -8.87 9.35
N GLU A 56 -37.94 -8.39 8.26
CA GLU A 56 -37.04 -9.19 7.44
C GLU A 56 -35.73 -9.57 8.16
N LEU A 57 -35.11 -8.64 8.87
CA LEU A 57 -33.85 -8.87 9.59
C LEU A 57 -34.01 -9.58 10.93
N SER A 58 -35.25 -9.95 11.31
CA SER A 58 -35.53 -10.87 12.41
C SER A 58 -35.15 -12.32 12.07
N VAL A 59 -35.07 -12.64 10.78
CA VAL A 59 -34.60 -13.94 10.29
C VAL A 59 -33.08 -13.94 10.25
N GLU A 60 -32.44 -14.86 10.97
CA GLU A 60 -30.99 -14.93 11.15
C GLU A 60 -30.22 -14.96 9.81
N GLU A 61 -30.68 -15.77 8.85
CA GLU A 61 -30.04 -15.88 7.53
C GLU A 61 -30.11 -14.57 6.74
N VAL A 62 -31.23 -13.86 6.79
CA VAL A 62 -31.41 -12.57 6.12
C VAL A 62 -30.54 -11.50 6.77
N GLN A 63 -30.49 -11.51 8.11
CA GLN A 63 -29.62 -10.60 8.85
C GLN A 63 -28.14 -10.83 8.52
N GLN A 64 -27.70 -12.10 8.49
CA GLN A 64 -26.32 -12.44 8.15
C GLN A 64 -25.97 -12.04 6.71
N SER A 65 -26.88 -12.28 5.77
CA SER A 65 -26.72 -11.86 4.37
C SER A 65 -26.59 -10.33 4.25
N PHE A 66 -27.41 -9.56 4.98
CA PHE A 66 -27.33 -8.11 5.02
C PHE A 66 -26.00 -7.64 5.61
N ILE A 67 -25.52 -8.25 6.70
CA ILE A 67 -24.23 -7.91 7.32
C ILE A 67 -23.08 -8.21 6.37
N ASN A 68 -23.08 -9.36 5.71
CA ASN A 68 -22.04 -9.73 4.75
C ASN A 68 -22.00 -8.74 3.58
N GLU A 69 -23.14 -8.36 3.04
CA GLU A 69 -23.22 -7.35 1.97
C GLU A 69 -22.81 -5.97 2.48
N PHE A 70 -23.17 -5.60 3.70
CA PHE A 70 -22.69 -4.35 4.31
C PHE A 70 -21.17 -4.33 4.48
N LEU A 71 -20.54 -5.45 4.79
CA LEU A 71 -19.09 -5.58 4.92
C LEU A 71 -18.37 -5.76 3.57
N SER A 72 -19.06 -6.11 2.50
CA SER A 72 -18.48 -6.25 1.16
C SER A 72 -18.09 -4.89 0.57
N TYR A 73 -17.27 -4.90 -0.48
CA TYR A 73 -16.93 -3.71 -1.25
C TYR A 73 -17.76 -3.53 -2.52
N ASP A 74 -18.96 -4.11 -2.53
CA ASP A 74 -19.98 -3.94 -3.58
C ASP A 74 -19.45 -4.30 -4.99
N GLN A 75 -19.49 -3.31 -5.89
CA GLN A 75 -19.17 -3.53 -7.31
C GLN A 75 -17.70 -3.82 -7.56
N ILE A 76 -16.82 -3.49 -6.62
CA ILE A 76 -15.37 -3.67 -6.79
C ILE A 76 -14.85 -5.00 -6.26
N ASP A 77 -15.66 -5.78 -5.51
CA ASP A 77 -15.22 -7.05 -4.91
C ASP A 77 -14.56 -7.99 -5.93
N SER A 78 -15.13 -8.08 -7.14
CA SER A 78 -14.57 -8.93 -8.19
C SER A 78 -13.19 -8.48 -8.68
N PHE A 79 -12.91 -7.18 -8.63
CA PHE A 79 -11.60 -6.63 -9.01
C PHE A 79 -10.58 -6.78 -7.88
N LEU A 80 -11.06 -6.76 -6.63
CA LEU A 80 -10.22 -7.01 -5.47
C LEU A 80 -9.68 -8.45 -5.46
N GLY A 81 -10.49 -9.42 -5.89
CA GLY A 81 -10.09 -10.81 -6.02
C GLY A 81 -9.22 -11.11 -7.26
N ASP A 82 -9.14 -10.20 -8.23
CA ASP A 82 -8.32 -10.42 -9.44
C ASP A 82 -6.85 -10.07 -9.17
N PHE A 83 -5.97 -11.07 -9.21
CA PHE A 83 -4.53 -10.90 -9.01
C PHE A 83 -3.87 -9.93 -10.00
N ASN A 84 -4.39 -9.84 -11.23
CA ASN A 84 -3.86 -8.96 -12.26
C ASN A 84 -4.39 -7.52 -12.19
N CYS A 85 -5.36 -7.22 -11.33
CA CYS A 85 -5.86 -5.88 -11.12
C CYS A 85 -4.90 -5.14 -10.14
N GLU A 86 -4.20 -4.13 -10.63
CA GLU A 86 -3.27 -3.31 -9.84
C GLU A 86 -3.99 -2.12 -9.21
N ASP A 87 -4.78 -1.37 -10.01
CA ASP A 87 -5.54 -0.22 -9.55
C ASP A 87 -7.01 -0.32 -9.99
N ILE A 88 -7.91 0.25 -9.18
CA ILE A 88 -9.32 0.45 -9.49
C ILE A 88 -9.57 1.95 -9.47
N ILE A 89 -10.08 2.51 -10.58
CA ILE A 89 -10.29 3.94 -10.74
C ILE A 89 -11.77 4.21 -10.93
N ILE A 90 -12.34 5.06 -10.07
CA ILE A 90 -13.74 5.45 -10.06
C ILE A 90 -13.82 6.95 -10.26
N ASN A 91 -14.35 7.37 -11.40
CA ASN A 91 -14.55 8.78 -11.76
C ASN A 91 -16.04 9.10 -11.73
N ALA A 92 -16.57 9.43 -10.56
CA ALA A 92 -17.99 9.69 -10.33
C ALA A 92 -18.88 8.54 -10.84
N LEU A 93 -19.83 8.82 -11.73
CA LEU A 93 -20.77 7.83 -12.29
C LEU A 93 -20.31 7.24 -13.62
N ASN A 94 -19.09 7.52 -14.04
CA ASN A 94 -18.50 6.91 -15.23
C ASN A 94 -18.24 5.41 -15.01
N PRO A 95 -17.99 4.64 -16.07
CA PRO A 95 -17.54 3.26 -15.93
C PRO A 95 -16.33 3.17 -14.99
N ILE A 96 -16.25 2.13 -14.19
CA ILE A 96 -15.10 1.83 -13.37
C ILE A 96 -13.97 1.38 -14.31
N TYR A 97 -12.79 1.97 -14.15
CA TYR A 97 -11.58 1.55 -14.86
C TYR A 97 -10.72 0.72 -13.94
N ILE A 98 -10.02 -0.24 -14.51
CA ILE A 98 -8.98 -0.99 -13.81
C ILE A 98 -7.65 -0.84 -14.55
N HIS A 99 -6.56 -0.76 -13.81
CA HIS A 99 -5.23 -0.94 -14.35
C HIS A 99 -4.86 -2.41 -14.21
N HIS A 100 -4.77 -3.09 -15.35
CA HIS A 100 -4.43 -4.52 -15.39
C HIS A 100 -2.95 -4.68 -15.72
N GLY A 101 -2.24 -5.48 -14.93
CA GLY A 101 -0.78 -5.59 -15.00
C GLY A 101 -0.20 -5.90 -16.40
N SER A 102 -0.91 -6.69 -17.21
CA SER A 102 -0.46 -7.05 -18.58
C SER A 102 -1.16 -6.26 -19.71
N LYS A 103 -2.36 -5.70 -19.45
CA LYS A 103 -3.18 -5.05 -20.49
C LYS A 103 -3.27 -3.54 -20.35
N GLY A 104 -2.77 -2.97 -19.24
CA GLY A 104 -2.87 -1.55 -18.93
C GLY A 104 -4.27 -1.13 -18.50
N LEU A 105 -4.67 0.11 -18.83
CA LEU A 105 -5.95 0.68 -18.41
C LEU A 105 -7.12 0.12 -19.22
N ILE A 106 -8.12 -0.44 -18.54
CA ILE A 106 -9.30 -1.09 -19.13
C ILE A 106 -10.57 -0.48 -18.53
N ALA A 107 -11.52 -0.09 -19.39
CA ALA A 107 -12.86 0.25 -18.97
C ALA A 107 -13.66 -1.04 -18.70
N THR A 108 -14.37 -1.08 -17.57
CA THR A 108 -15.25 -2.21 -17.22
C THR A 108 -16.71 -1.90 -17.55
N ASP A 109 -17.57 -2.90 -17.45
CA ASP A 109 -19.03 -2.76 -17.57
C ASP A 109 -19.69 -2.26 -16.27
N LYS A 110 -18.93 -2.17 -15.17
CA LYS A 110 -19.42 -1.76 -13.86
C LYS A 110 -19.38 -0.24 -13.68
N LYS A 111 -20.39 0.29 -13.02
CA LYS A 111 -20.49 1.71 -12.62
C LYS A 111 -21.46 1.90 -11.46
N PHE A 112 -21.28 2.95 -10.69
CA PHE A 112 -22.29 3.39 -9.71
C PHE A 112 -23.50 3.99 -10.43
N LYS A 113 -24.70 3.66 -9.98
CA LYS A 113 -25.95 4.11 -10.63
C LYS A 113 -26.36 5.51 -10.21
N THR A 114 -26.07 5.89 -8.95
CA THR A 114 -26.40 7.19 -8.39
C THR A 114 -25.25 7.73 -7.53
N LEU A 115 -25.24 9.05 -7.33
CA LEU A 115 -24.29 9.66 -6.42
C LEU A 115 -24.51 9.21 -4.97
N ASP A 116 -25.74 8.88 -4.58
CA ASP A 116 -26.03 8.37 -3.24
C ASP A 116 -25.38 7.00 -3.01
N ASP A 117 -25.44 6.11 -4.01
CA ASP A 117 -24.77 4.81 -3.94
C ASP A 117 -23.23 5.00 -3.81
N LEU A 118 -22.64 5.92 -4.59
CA LEU A 118 -21.21 6.21 -4.53
C LEU A 118 -20.81 6.89 -3.20
N ASN A 119 -21.61 7.83 -2.71
CA ASN A 119 -21.35 8.50 -1.43
C ASN A 119 -21.48 7.52 -0.25
N LEU A 120 -22.42 6.59 -0.30
CA LEU A 120 -22.53 5.51 0.69
C LEU A 120 -21.27 4.64 0.66
N PHE A 121 -20.82 4.26 -0.52
CA PHE A 121 -19.58 3.50 -0.70
C PHE A 121 -18.36 4.22 -0.13
N ILE A 122 -18.20 5.53 -0.41
CA ILE A 122 -17.11 6.35 0.13
C ILE A 122 -17.17 6.42 1.65
N LYS A 123 -18.34 6.69 2.25
CA LYS A 123 -18.51 6.68 3.70
C LYS A 123 -18.12 5.34 4.31
N LYS A 124 -18.46 4.24 3.65
CA LYS A 124 -18.12 2.89 4.05
C LYS A 124 -16.60 2.70 4.11
N LEU A 125 -15.86 3.10 3.05
CA LEU A 125 -14.40 3.04 3.02
C LEU A 125 -13.77 3.83 4.18
N ILE A 126 -14.25 5.04 4.44
CA ILE A 126 -13.76 5.91 5.52
C ILE A 126 -14.02 5.28 6.89
N VAL A 127 -15.23 4.77 7.13
CA VAL A 127 -15.56 4.13 8.42
C VAL A 127 -14.74 2.86 8.63
N PHE A 128 -14.52 2.06 7.58
CA PHE A 128 -13.75 0.81 7.66
C PHE A 128 -12.24 1.05 7.85
N SER A 129 -11.72 2.20 7.42
CA SER A 129 -10.33 2.59 7.68
C SER A 129 -10.08 3.05 9.12
N GLY A 130 -11.15 3.21 9.93
CA GLY A 130 -11.05 3.71 11.30
C GLY A 130 -10.83 5.21 11.43
N ARG A 131 -10.76 5.97 10.31
CA ARG A 131 -10.59 7.43 10.35
C ARG A 131 -11.82 8.15 10.88
N GLN A 132 -11.56 9.32 11.48
CA GLN A 132 -12.57 10.14 12.14
C GLN A 132 -12.84 11.48 11.43
N THR A 133 -12.18 11.76 10.31
CA THR A 133 -12.34 13.00 9.54
C THR A 133 -12.77 12.74 8.12
N PHE A 134 -13.43 13.72 7.50
CA PHE A 134 -13.88 13.69 6.12
C PHE A 134 -13.33 14.91 5.39
N ASP A 135 -12.09 14.80 4.91
CA ASP A 135 -11.40 15.87 4.21
C ASP A 135 -11.69 15.88 2.70
N PRO A 136 -11.52 17.02 2.01
CA PRO A 136 -11.69 17.10 0.56
C PRO A 136 -10.74 16.20 -0.24
N ILE A 137 -9.57 15.92 0.30
CA ILE A 137 -8.58 14.98 -0.23
C ILE A 137 -8.21 14.05 0.92
N MET A 138 -8.35 12.75 0.70
CA MET A 138 -8.05 11.73 1.71
C MET A 138 -7.21 10.62 1.10
N ASN A 139 -6.20 10.21 1.83
CA ASN A 139 -5.50 8.95 1.62
C ASN A 139 -5.83 8.05 2.81
N ILE A 140 -6.44 6.91 2.55
CA ILE A 140 -6.83 5.96 3.58
C ILE A 140 -6.32 4.58 3.22
N GLU A 141 -6.07 3.79 4.22
CA GLU A 141 -5.76 2.38 4.10
C GLU A 141 -6.95 1.53 4.50
N LEU A 142 -7.12 0.45 3.78
CA LEU A 142 -8.12 -0.54 4.10
C LEU A 142 -7.40 -1.83 4.45
N PRO A 143 -7.34 -2.17 5.75
CA PRO A 143 -6.56 -3.32 6.23
C PRO A 143 -6.90 -4.63 5.54
N ASN A 144 -8.18 -4.79 5.18
CA ASN A 144 -8.66 -6.01 4.52
C ASN A 144 -8.40 -6.03 3.00
N LEU A 145 -7.97 -4.91 2.41
CA LEU A 145 -7.66 -4.80 0.98
C LEU A 145 -6.17 -4.81 0.72
N GLU A 146 -5.36 -4.75 1.80
CA GLU A 146 -3.91 -4.57 1.70
C GLU A 146 -3.59 -3.50 0.64
N GLY A 147 -4.26 -2.35 0.71
CA GLY A 147 -4.17 -1.34 -0.34
C GLY A 147 -4.53 0.07 0.11
N ARG A 148 -4.13 1.03 -0.70
CA ARG A 148 -4.38 2.45 -0.53
C ARG A 148 -5.63 2.89 -1.28
N VAL A 149 -6.38 3.81 -0.68
CA VAL A 149 -7.48 4.50 -1.37
C VAL A 149 -7.24 6.00 -1.30
N ASN A 150 -7.03 6.61 -2.44
CA ASN A 150 -7.08 8.07 -2.58
C ASN A 150 -8.50 8.48 -2.93
N ILE A 151 -9.07 9.42 -2.19
CA ILE A 151 -10.41 9.97 -2.40
C ILE A 151 -10.30 11.47 -2.60
N VAL A 152 -10.87 12.00 -3.67
CA VAL A 152 -10.87 13.44 -3.96
C VAL A 152 -12.30 13.91 -4.24
N LYS A 153 -12.74 14.94 -3.54
CA LYS A 153 -13.98 15.67 -3.87
C LYS A 153 -13.71 16.60 -5.04
N SER A 154 -14.26 16.26 -6.20
CA SER A 154 -14.20 17.10 -7.40
C SER A 154 -15.55 17.76 -7.68
N PRO A 155 -15.59 18.93 -8.32
CA PRO A 155 -16.83 19.54 -8.81
C PRO A 155 -17.62 18.64 -9.78
N PHE A 156 -16.95 17.70 -10.43
CA PHE A 156 -17.54 16.74 -11.35
C PHE A 156 -18.02 15.44 -10.68
N GLY A 157 -18.00 15.40 -9.35
CA GLY A 157 -18.31 14.23 -8.52
C GLY A 157 -17.06 13.63 -7.87
N PRO A 158 -17.25 12.75 -6.87
CA PRO A 158 -16.16 12.11 -6.18
C PRO A 158 -15.30 11.27 -7.12
N GLN A 159 -13.99 11.30 -6.90
CA GLN A 159 -13.01 10.49 -7.62
C GLN A 159 -12.23 9.63 -6.62
N LEU A 160 -12.05 8.36 -6.96
CA LEU A 160 -11.32 7.42 -6.13
C LEU A 160 -10.31 6.66 -6.98
N THR A 161 -9.14 6.45 -6.41
CA THR A 161 -8.15 5.50 -6.91
C THR A 161 -7.82 4.53 -5.80
N ILE A 162 -8.06 3.25 -6.02
CA ILE A 162 -7.74 2.17 -5.09
C ILE A 162 -6.56 1.41 -5.67
N THR A 163 -5.40 1.52 -5.04
CA THR A 163 -4.19 0.79 -5.40
C THR A 163 -4.08 -0.42 -4.51
N LYS A 164 -4.09 -1.62 -5.09
CA LYS A 164 -3.97 -2.87 -4.34
C LYS A 164 -2.52 -3.14 -4.00
N ALA A 165 -2.23 -3.46 -2.76
CA ALA A 165 -1.00 -4.14 -2.43
C ALA A 165 -1.12 -5.63 -2.80
N LYS A 166 -0.04 -6.25 -3.20
CA LYS A 166 -0.03 -7.70 -3.42
C LYS A 166 0.06 -8.38 -2.06
N SER A 167 -0.91 -9.21 -1.74
CA SER A 167 -0.96 -9.97 -0.49
C SER A 167 0.24 -10.93 -0.32
N THR A 168 0.78 -11.39 -1.43
CA THR A 168 1.98 -12.24 -1.44
C THR A 168 3.03 -11.58 -2.33
N PRO A 169 4.19 -11.18 -1.79
CA PRO A 169 5.26 -10.65 -2.59
C PRO A 169 5.75 -11.72 -3.57
N LEU A 170 6.14 -11.29 -4.77
CA LEU A 170 6.79 -12.19 -5.72
C LEU A 170 8.12 -12.66 -5.12
N SER A 171 8.38 -13.95 -5.22
CA SER A 171 9.69 -14.50 -4.89
C SER A 171 10.73 -14.11 -5.94
N ILE A 172 12.00 -14.23 -5.59
CA ILE A 172 13.09 -13.98 -6.53
C ILE A 172 13.03 -14.94 -7.74
N ILE A 173 12.53 -16.16 -7.53
CA ILE A 173 12.37 -17.16 -8.59
C ILE A 173 11.30 -16.72 -9.58
N GLU A 174 10.15 -16.25 -9.10
CA GLU A 174 9.08 -15.72 -9.97
C GLU A 174 9.54 -14.46 -10.74
N LEU A 175 10.38 -13.62 -10.14
CA LEU A 175 10.97 -12.48 -10.85
C LEU A 175 11.91 -12.93 -11.98
N ILE A 176 12.66 -14.00 -11.79
CA ILE A 176 13.49 -14.59 -12.84
C ILE A 176 12.61 -15.21 -13.93
N GLU A 177 11.60 -15.99 -13.57
CA GLU A 177 10.68 -16.66 -14.51
C GLU A 177 9.89 -15.66 -15.36
N THR A 178 9.53 -14.50 -14.81
CA THR A 178 8.89 -13.41 -15.54
C THR A 178 9.86 -12.60 -16.40
N GLY A 179 11.16 -12.87 -16.31
CA GLY A 179 12.20 -12.13 -17.03
C GLY A 179 12.49 -10.75 -16.45
N ALA A 180 12.04 -10.46 -15.20
CA ALA A 180 12.30 -9.19 -14.56
C ALA A 180 13.78 -9.00 -14.20
N LEU A 181 14.49 -10.10 -13.91
CA LEU A 181 15.94 -10.11 -13.67
C LEU A 181 16.56 -11.44 -14.11
N SER A 182 17.87 -11.43 -14.39
CA SER A 182 18.60 -12.66 -14.72
C SER A 182 19.06 -13.40 -13.47
N TYR A 183 19.51 -14.65 -13.65
CA TYR A 183 20.12 -15.45 -12.55
C TYR A 183 21.36 -14.76 -11.96
N GLU A 184 22.15 -14.11 -12.81
CA GLU A 184 23.36 -13.40 -12.39
C GLU A 184 23.00 -12.21 -11.50
N VAL A 185 21.98 -11.41 -11.89
CA VAL A 185 21.50 -10.29 -11.06
C VAL A 185 20.91 -10.80 -9.75
N ALA A 186 20.17 -11.90 -9.76
CA ALA A 186 19.68 -12.51 -8.52
C ALA A 186 20.81 -12.93 -7.58
N ALA A 187 21.87 -13.54 -8.14
CA ALA A 187 23.06 -13.92 -7.37
C ALA A 187 23.80 -12.68 -6.81
N GLN A 188 23.92 -11.61 -7.60
CA GLN A 188 24.50 -10.34 -7.13
C GLN A 188 23.66 -9.74 -5.99
N LEU A 189 22.32 -9.72 -6.12
CA LEU A 189 21.43 -9.26 -5.04
C LEU A 189 21.64 -10.04 -3.75
N TRP A 190 21.79 -11.35 -3.84
CA TRP A 190 22.11 -12.17 -2.67
C TRP A 190 23.42 -11.75 -2.03
N LEU A 191 24.50 -11.63 -2.83
CA LEU A 191 25.80 -11.19 -2.34
C LEU A 191 25.75 -9.82 -1.66
N TYR A 192 25.04 -8.84 -2.24
CA TYR A 192 24.89 -7.51 -1.67
C TYR A 192 24.13 -7.51 -0.36
N LEU A 193 23.07 -8.31 -0.26
CA LEU A 193 22.21 -8.34 0.92
C LEU A 193 22.78 -9.20 2.05
N GLU A 194 23.30 -10.39 1.76
CA GLU A 194 23.92 -11.25 2.75
C GLU A 194 25.26 -10.70 3.21
N GLY A 195 26.03 -10.11 2.28
CA GLY A 195 27.31 -9.44 2.56
C GLY A 195 28.49 -10.38 2.72
N MET A 196 28.36 -11.66 2.36
CA MET A 196 29.38 -12.71 2.41
C MET A 196 30.08 -12.81 3.78
N SER A 197 29.37 -12.56 4.86
CA SER A 197 29.92 -12.48 6.22
C SER A 197 31.00 -11.40 6.40
N ILE A 198 31.15 -10.47 5.45
CA ILE A 198 32.06 -9.33 5.51
C ILE A 198 31.27 -8.07 5.85
N ARG A 199 30.50 -7.58 4.91
CA ARG A 199 29.55 -6.50 5.13
C ARG A 199 28.49 -6.47 4.01
N PRO A 200 27.21 -6.24 4.35
CA PRO A 200 26.17 -5.95 3.36
C PRO A 200 26.37 -4.61 2.66
N ALA A 201 25.76 -4.49 1.48
CA ALA A 201 25.78 -3.24 0.72
C ALA A 201 24.65 -2.29 1.15
N ASN A 202 24.95 -0.98 1.10
CA ASN A 202 23.92 0.05 1.07
C ASN A 202 23.42 0.19 -0.36
N MET A 203 22.10 0.07 -0.57
CA MET A 203 21.54 -0.03 -1.92
C MET A 203 20.42 0.98 -2.16
N ILE A 204 20.39 1.51 -3.37
CA ILE A 204 19.28 2.31 -3.88
C ILE A 204 18.67 1.63 -5.11
N ILE A 205 17.37 1.34 -5.05
CA ILE A 205 16.60 0.82 -6.18
C ILE A 205 15.90 1.99 -6.86
N ALA A 206 16.27 2.28 -8.09
CA ALA A 206 15.77 3.39 -8.87
C ALA A 206 14.80 2.93 -9.98
N GLY A 207 13.91 3.81 -10.38
CA GLY A 207 13.00 3.57 -11.50
C GLY A 207 11.80 4.50 -11.50
N GLY A 208 11.11 4.61 -12.62
CA GLY A 208 9.89 5.39 -12.76
C GLY A 208 8.71 4.83 -11.94
N PRO A 209 7.54 5.47 -11.98
CA PRO A 209 6.33 4.94 -11.36
C PRO A 209 5.90 3.61 -11.99
N GLY A 210 5.43 2.65 -11.18
CA GLY A 210 4.87 1.38 -11.65
C GLY A 210 5.85 0.43 -12.35
N VAL A 211 7.17 0.63 -12.19
CA VAL A 211 8.19 -0.27 -12.77
C VAL A 211 8.50 -1.48 -11.90
N GLY A 212 7.99 -1.55 -10.66
CA GLY A 212 8.19 -2.68 -9.76
C GLY A 212 9.31 -2.48 -8.74
N LYS A 213 9.67 -1.24 -8.36
CA LYS A 213 10.69 -0.95 -7.32
C LYS A 213 10.37 -1.64 -6.00
N THR A 214 9.15 -1.45 -5.47
CA THR A 214 8.69 -2.06 -4.23
C THR A 214 8.68 -3.59 -4.33
N THR A 215 8.31 -4.13 -5.48
CA THR A 215 8.33 -5.57 -5.75
C THR A 215 9.76 -6.12 -5.71
N LEU A 216 10.71 -5.44 -6.38
CA LEU A 216 12.11 -5.84 -6.35
C LEU A 216 12.74 -5.62 -4.98
N LEU A 217 12.34 -4.59 -4.23
CA LEU A 217 12.82 -4.37 -2.87
C LEU A 217 12.38 -5.50 -1.94
N ASN A 218 11.15 -5.98 -2.11
CA ASN A 218 10.54 -6.97 -1.22
C ASN A 218 11.03 -8.42 -1.48
N ALA A 219 11.18 -8.81 -2.76
CA ALA A 219 11.50 -10.16 -3.15
C ALA A 219 12.79 -10.73 -2.51
N PRO A 220 13.90 -9.99 -2.41
CA PRO A 220 15.15 -10.51 -1.87
C PRO A 220 15.27 -10.37 -0.34
N PHE A 221 14.23 -10.00 0.40
CA PHE A 221 14.30 -9.97 1.87
C PHE A 221 14.68 -11.34 2.46
N SER A 222 14.28 -12.43 1.79
CA SER A 222 14.69 -13.79 2.14
C SER A 222 16.21 -14.03 2.09
N PHE A 223 16.99 -13.15 1.49
CA PHE A 223 18.46 -13.19 1.47
C PHE A 223 19.09 -12.50 2.70
N ILE A 224 18.30 -11.73 3.44
CA ILE A 224 18.76 -11.08 4.66
C ILE A 224 18.88 -12.15 5.75
N PRO A 225 20.03 -12.26 6.45
CA PRO A 225 20.16 -13.22 7.52
C PRO A 225 19.15 -12.98 8.65
N GLN A 226 18.50 -14.02 9.15
CA GLN A 226 17.50 -13.94 10.24
C GLN A 226 18.02 -13.32 11.54
N ARG A 227 19.33 -13.32 11.75
CA ARG A 227 19.98 -12.64 12.88
C ARG A 227 19.96 -11.12 12.78
N ASP A 228 19.77 -10.58 11.58
CA ASP A 228 19.80 -9.13 11.33
C ASP A 228 18.41 -8.55 11.61
N ARG A 229 18.34 -7.66 12.61
CA ARG A 229 17.11 -6.93 12.90
C ARG A 229 16.82 -5.91 11.82
N MET A 230 15.66 -6.02 11.20
CA MET A 230 15.20 -5.13 10.13
C MET A 230 14.16 -4.14 10.65
N VAL A 231 14.30 -2.87 10.28
CA VAL A 231 13.28 -1.83 10.50
C VAL A 231 12.89 -1.26 9.14
N ILE A 232 11.64 -1.46 8.76
CA ILE A 232 11.05 -0.99 7.52
C ILE A 232 10.23 0.26 7.84
N MET A 233 10.40 1.31 7.05
CA MET A 233 9.68 2.57 7.19
C MET A 233 9.09 2.98 5.85
N GLU A 234 7.81 3.31 5.86
CA GLU A 234 7.04 3.62 4.66
C GLU A 234 6.05 4.75 4.94
N ASP A 235 5.71 5.53 3.92
CA ASP A 235 4.57 6.46 4.02
C ASP A 235 3.26 5.69 4.13
N THR A 236 3.19 4.55 3.45
CA THR A 236 2.09 3.59 3.43
C THR A 236 2.67 2.20 3.32
N LEU A 237 2.22 1.27 4.15
CA LEU A 237 2.75 -0.09 4.20
C LEU A 237 2.45 -0.87 2.90
N GLU A 238 3.48 -1.11 2.10
CA GLU A 238 3.44 -1.92 0.87
C GLU A 238 4.34 -3.17 0.96
N LEU A 239 5.43 -3.05 1.73
CA LEU A 239 6.40 -4.13 1.89
C LEU A 239 5.87 -5.18 2.85
N ASN A 240 6.04 -6.45 2.52
CA ASN A 240 5.63 -7.57 3.38
C ASN A 240 6.88 -8.21 4.00
N SER A 241 6.88 -8.31 5.33
CA SER A 241 7.93 -8.93 6.12
C SER A 241 7.38 -9.93 7.14
N ASP A 242 6.19 -10.48 6.90
CA ASP A 242 5.50 -11.37 7.85
C ASP A 242 6.26 -12.67 8.12
N PHE A 243 7.29 -12.97 7.32
CA PHE A 243 8.18 -14.10 7.50
C PHE A 243 9.37 -13.83 8.44
N GLU A 244 9.55 -12.56 8.88
CA GLU A 244 10.69 -12.15 9.72
C GLU A 244 10.24 -11.67 11.10
N GLU A 245 10.36 -12.53 12.12
CA GLU A 245 9.97 -12.23 13.50
C GLU A 245 10.75 -11.04 14.11
N SER A 246 11.97 -10.77 13.64
CA SER A 246 12.80 -9.66 14.10
C SER A 246 12.53 -8.34 13.37
N CYS A 247 11.59 -8.29 12.44
CA CYS A 247 11.26 -7.12 11.66
C CYS A 247 10.26 -6.20 12.39
N SER A 248 10.51 -4.89 12.31
CA SER A 248 9.54 -3.86 12.70
C SER A 248 9.13 -3.06 11.49
N ARG A 249 7.82 -2.93 11.26
CA ARG A 249 7.25 -2.10 10.19
C ARG A 249 6.65 -0.84 10.81
N LEU A 250 7.06 0.31 10.30
CA LEU A 250 6.63 1.62 10.78
C LEU A 250 6.01 2.39 9.61
N GLU A 251 4.90 3.03 9.85
CA GLU A 251 4.18 3.87 8.90
C GLU A 251 4.15 5.30 9.40
N CYS A 252 4.21 6.28 8.47
CA CYS A 252 4.05 7.69 8.79
C CYS A 252 2.66 7.96 9.40
N GLY A 253 2.60 8.90 10.33
CA GLY A 253 1.37 9.33 10.99
C GLY A 253 1.03 10.79 10.70
N GLU A 254 -0.03 11.28 11.34
CA GLU A 254 -0.40 12.70 11.24
C GLU A 254 0.62 13.62 11.93
N ASP A 255 1.28 13.14 13.00
CA ASP A 255 2.18 13.91 13.86
C ASP A 255 3.68 13.66 13.58
N PHE A 256 4.03 12.71 12.72
CA PHE A 256 5.42 12.35 12.43
C PHE A 256 5.57 11.86 10.98
N ASP A 257 6.66 12.24 10.38
CA ASP A 257 6.99 11.91 9.00
C ASP A 257 8.07 10.80 8.90
N LEU A 258 8.44 10.49 7.67
CA LEU A 258 9.43 9.45 7.38
C LEU A 258 10.81 9.79 7.96
N ALA A 259 11.20 11.07 7.98
CA ALA A 259 12.47 11.51 8.58
C ALA A 259 12.48 11.29 10.09
N ASP A 260 11.36 11.50 10.77
CA ASP A 260 11.23 11.22 12.20
C ASP A 260 11.32 9.71 12.49
N LEU A 261 10.71 8.89 11.64
CA LEU A 261 10.81 7.43 11.75
C LEU A 261 12.24 6.95 11.58
N VAL A 262 12.99 7.47 10.59
CA VAL A 262 14.40 7.10 10.37
C VAL A 262 15.26 7.48 11.58
N LYS A 263 15.10 8.68 12.12
CA LYS A 263 15.82 9.09 13.35
C LYS A 263 15.47 8.20 14.54
N ASN A 264 14.21 7.85 14.70
CA ASN A 264 13.76 6.98 15.78
C ASN A 264 14.27 5.54 15.62
N SER A 265 14.37 5.06 14.38
CA SER A 265 14.82 3.68 14.09
C SER A 265 16.21 3.40 14.67
N LEU A 266 17.12 4.39 14.69
CA LEU A 266 18.45 4.25 15.28
C LEU A 266 18.44 3.84 16.76
N ARG A 267 17.33 4.12 17.47
CA ARG A 267 17.13 3.71 18.87
C ARG A 267 16.51 2.31 19.01
N MET A 268 16.09 1.72 17.88
CA MET A 268 15.48 0.39 17.84
C MET A 268 16.50 -0.75 17.61
N ARG A 269 17.80 -0.43 17.60
CA ARG A 269 18.93 -1.36 17.36
C ARG A 269 18.79 -2.12 16.03
N PRO A 270 18.54 -1.45 14.89
CA PRO A 270 18.50 -2.13 13.60
C PRO A 270 19.90 -2.53 13.16
N GLU A 271 20.03 -3.65 12.48
CA GLU A 271 21.13 -3.97 11.57
C GLU A 271 20.81 -3.45 10.17
N ARG A 272 19.54 -3.59 9.77
CA ARG A 272 19.03 -3.18 8.45
C ARG A 272 17.96 -2.10 8.59
N ILE A 273 18.11 -1.07 7.80
CA ILE A 273 17.14 0.02 7.66
C ILE A 273 16.60 -0.02 6.22
N VAL A 274 15.30 -0.18 6.07
CA VAL A 274 14.63 -0.20 4.77
C VAL A 274 13.66 0.98 4.69
N ILE A 275 13.79 1.79 3.64
CA ILE A 275 12.90 2.91 3.37
C ILE A 275 12.15 2.63 2.08
N GLY A 276 10.83 2.54 2.16
CA GLY A 276 9.97 2.21 1.02
C GLY A 276 10.19 3.14 -0.17
N GLU A 277 10.19 4.45 0.06
CA GLU A 277 10.51 5.46 -0.95
C GLU A 277 11.25 6.65 -0.34
N VAL A 278 12.38 7.01 -0.94
CA VAL A 278 13.20 8.16 -0.56
C VAL A 278 12.90 9.32 -1.50
N ARG A 279 12.38 10.42 -0.95
CA ARG A 279 11.95 11.58 -1.75
C ARG A 279 12.19 12.94 -1.09
N GLY A 280 12.59 12.96 0.19
CA GLY A 280 12.73 14.17 1.00
C GLY A 280 13.88 14.13 2.00
N ALA A 281 13.67 14.76 3.15
CA ALA A 281 14.70 14.92 4.19
C ALA A 281 15.16 13.59 4.79
N GLU A 282 14.32 12.55 4.80
CA GLU A 282 14.65 11.19 5.25
C GLU A 282 15.88 10.61 4.54
N ALA A 283 16.15 11.03 3.31
CA ALA A 283 17.34 10.63 2.56
C ALA A 283 18.64 10.95 3.32
N ARG A 284 18.72 12.13 3.91
CA ARG A 284 19.90 12.56 4.69
C ARG A 284 20.02 11.77 5.99
N ASP A 285 18.89 11.50 6.64
CA ASP A 285 18.87 10.72 7.88
C ASP A 285 19.25 9.25 7.60
N MET A 286 18.82 8.68 6.48
CA MET A 286 19.24 7.37 5.98
C MET A 286 20.77 7.32 5.77
N MET A 287 21.34 8.31 5.11
CA MET A 287 22.80 8.35 4.90
C MET A 287 23.57 8.56 6.22
N THR A 288 22.99 9.30 7.16
CA THR A 288 23.54 9.42 8.50
C THR A 288 23.53 8.07 9.22
N ALA A 289 22.47 7.29 9.08
CA ALA A 289 22.42 5.93 9.61
C ALA A 289 23.46 5.01 8.97
N ALA A 290 23.66 5.09 7.66
CA ALA A 290 24.70 4.36 6.95
C ALA A 290 26.09 4.72 7.45
N ASN A 291 26.34 6.01 7.71
CA ASN A 291 27.63 6.52 8.22
C ASN A 291 27.98 6.01 9.64
N VAL A 292 26.99 5.68 10.45
CA VAL A 292 27.20 5.06 11.77
C VAL A 292 27.16 3.53 11.74
N GLY A 293 27.27 2.93 10.55
CA GLY A 293 27.44 1.50 10.37
C GLY A 293 26.15 0.70 10.26
N LYS A 294 25.02 1.34 9.90
CA LYS A 294 23.79 0.64 9.55
C LYS A 294 23.74 0.35 8.05
N TYR A 295 23.11 -0.77 7.67
CA TYR A 295 22.95 -1.13 6.26
C TYR A 295 21.59 -0.66 5.78
N CYS A 296 21.62 0.26 4.82
CA CYS A 296 20.44 0.98 4.36
C CYS A 296 20.04 0.55 2.95
N ILE A 297 18.73 0.34 2.76
CA ILE A 297 18.13 0.04 1.45
C ILE A 297 16.97 0.99 1.26
N GLY A 298 16.85 1.59 0.07
CA GLY A 298 15.73 2.47 -0.24
C GLY A 298 15.37 2.46 -1.71
N THR A 299 14.17 2.95 -2.04
CA THR A 299 13.81 3.19 -3.43
C THR A 299 13.77 4.68 -3.76
N ILE A 300 14.03 5.04 -5.01
CA ILE A 300 13.99 6.42 -5.50
C ILE A 300 13.38 6.48 -6.90
N HIS A 301 12.69 7.56 -7.21
CA HIS A 301 12.26 7.85 -8.57
C HIS A 301 13.40 8.46 -9.39
N ALA A 302 14.08 7.65 -10.21
CA ALA A 302 15.08 8.08 -11.18
C ALA A 302 15.16 7.07 -12.31
N LEU A 303 15.54 7.48 -13.52
CA LEU A 303 15.58 6.62 -14.71
C LEU A 303 16.96 5.97 -14.94
N THR A 304 17.98 6.47 -14.26
CA THR A 304 19.37 5.97 -14.31
C THR A 304 20.02 6.14 -12.94
N SER A 305 21.12 5.42 -12.66
CA SER A 305 21.92 5.61 -11.45
C SER A 305 22.47 7.04 -11.35
N ARG A 306 22.86 7.64 -12.47
CA ARG A 306 23.32 9.03 -12.53
C ARG A 306 22.24 10.02 -12.11
N GLU A 307 21.01 9.85 -12.60
CA GLU A 307 19.89 10.69 -12.19
C GLU A 307 19.55 10.49 -10.70
N ALA A 308 19.67 9.27 -10.18
CA ALA A 308 19.48 9.01 -8.75
C ALA A 308 20.50 9.81 -7.91
N ILE A 309 21.77 9.79 -8.29
CA ILE A 309 22.82 10.59 -7.63
C ILE A 309 22.50 12.09 -7.69
N ILE A 310 22.13 12.61 -8.87
CA ILE A 310 21.77 14.02 -9.04
C ILE A 310 20.58 14.41 -8.13
N ARG A 311 19.57 13.54 -8.02
CA ARG A 311 18.44 13.79 -7.13
C ARG A 311 18.84 13.78 -5.65
N LEU A 312 19.69 12.85 -5.25
CA LEU A 312 20.20 12.77 -3.88
C LEU A 312 21.02 14.03 -3.51
N GLN A 313 21.79 14.59 -4.44
CA GLN A 313 22.61 15.80 -4.22
C GLN A 313 21.79 17.09 -4.13
N ASN A 314 20.63 17.15 -4.79
CA ASN A 314 19.83 18.37 -4.89
C ASN A 314 18.60 18.34 -3.96
N GLU A 315 17.98 19.52 -3.80
CA GLU A 315 16.72 19.61 -3.04
C GLU A 315 15.63 18.69 -3.62
N PRO A 316 14.79 18.11 -2.75
CA PRO A 316 14.72 18.33 -1.30
C PRO A 316 15.66 17.47 -0.44
N MET A 317 16.44 16.56 -1.02
CA MET A 317 17.27 15.60 -0.29
C MET A 317 18.58 16.20 0.22
N ASN A 318 19.27 17.02 -0.59
CA ASN A 318 20.48 17.79 -0.22
C ASN A 318 21.56 16.95 0.50
N ILE A 319 21.86 15.77 -0.03
CA ILE A 319 22.88 14.89 0.57
C ILE A 319 24.26 15.34 0.13
N PRO A 320 25.20 15.59 1.06
CA PRO A 320 26.59 15.85 0.74
C PRO A 320 27.21 14.69 -0.04
N GLU A 321 28.11 15.02 -0.98
CA GLU A 321 28.77 14.02 -1.83
C GLU A 321 29.49 12.94 -1.03
N ASP A 322 30.12 13.32 0.08
CA ASP A 322 30.82 12.39 0.95
C ASP A 322 29.89 11.32 1.56
N LEU A 323 28.63 11.64 1.77
CA LEU A 323 27.65 10.68 2.26
C LEU A 323 27.07 9.82 1.12
N ILE A 324 26.96 10.34 -0.11
CA ILE A 324 26.51 9.55 -1.26
C ILE A 324 27.46 8.40 -1.56
N ARG A 325 28.75 8.56 -1.28
CA ARG A 325 29.77 7.51 -1.41
C ARG A 325 29.51 6.29 -0.52
N LEU A 326 28.65 6.41 0.48
CA LEU A 326 28.23 5.29 1.33
C LEU A 326 27.23 4.37 0.64
N ILE A 327 26.65 4.78 -0.48
CA ILE A 327 25.80 3.91 -1.30
C ILE A 327 26.72 3.05 -2.14
N ASP A 328 26.67 1.75 -1.94
CA ASP A 328 27.53 0.80 -2.63
C ASP A 328 26.98 0.43 -4.01
N VAL A 329 25.62 0.35 -4.13
CA VAL A 329 24.95 -0.19 -5.35
C VAL A 329 23.71 0.61 -5.69
N PHE A 330 23.56 0.90 -6.99
CA PHE A 330 22.32 1.38 -7.61
C PHE A 330 21.78 0.31 -8.54
N ILE A 331 20.48 -0.01 -8.40
CA ILE A 331 19.77 -0.94 -9.26
C ILE A 331 18.64 -0.18 -9.95
N VAL A 332 18.64 -0.15 -11.28
CA VAL A 332 17.65 0.62 -12.02
C VAL A 332 16.68 -0.31 -12.75
N LEU A 333 15.38 -0.11 -12.49
CA LEU A 333 14.32 -0.80 -13.21
C LEU A 333 13.73 0.07 -14.31
N LYS A 334 13.41 -0.57 -15.43
CA LYS A 334 12.68 0.05 -16.54
C LYS A 334 11.47 -0.78 -16.97
N ARG A 335 10.53 -0.08 -17.57
CA ARG A 335 9.33 -0.68 -18.17
C ARG A 335 9.39 -0.51 -19.69
N TYR A 336 9.29 -1.63 -20.39
CA TYR A 336 9.27 -1.68 -21.85
C TYR A 336 7.92 -2.17 -22.34
N HIS A 337 7.49 -1.63 -23.48
CA HIS A 337 6.31 -2.09 -24.18
C HIS A 337 6.77 -2.75 -25.50
N VAL A 338 6.62 -4.06 -25.59
CA VAL A 338 7.01 -4.84 -26.76
C VAL A 338 5.80 -5.66 -27.20
N GLU A 339 5.37 -5.49 -28.45
CA GLU A 339 4.25 -6.25 -29.07
C GLU A 339 2.97 -6.26 -28.20
N GLY A 340 2.63 -5.12 -27.59
CA GLY A 340 1.45 -4.99 -26.74
C GLY A 340 1.58 -5.61 -25.34
N LYS A 341 2.76 -6.13 -24.98
CA LYS A 341 3.06 -6.65 -23.64
C LYS A 341 3.94 -5.68 -22.87
N VAL A 342 3.77 -5.65 -21.56
CA VAL A 342 4.55 -4.83 -20.62
C VAL A 342 5.61 -5.71 -19.97
N PHE A 343 6.87 -5.32 -20.12
CA PHE A 343 8.00 -5.94 -19.46
C PHE A 343 8.57 -4.95 -18.42
N ARG A 344 8.80 -5.43 -17.21
CA ARG A 344 9.48 -4.69 -16.15
C ARG A 344 10.77 -5.44 -15.83
N VAL A 345 11.89 -4.78 -16.05
CA VAL A 345 13.20 -5.45 -15.97
C VAL A 345 14.21 -4.64 -15.18
N VAL A 346 15.16 -5.31 -14.54
CA VAL A 346 16.40 -4.69 -14.06
C VAL A 346 17.25 -4.37 -15.30
N ASP A 347 17.41 -3.07 -15.56
CA ASP A 347 18.08 -2.55 -16.73
C ASP A 347 19.56 -2.20 -16.47
N GLU A 348 19.85 -1.81 -15.22
CA GLU A 348 21.18 -1.36 -14.83
C GLU A 348 21.47 -1.81 -13.40
N VAL A 349 22.68 -2.30 -13.18
CA VAL A 349 23.29 -2.49 -11.85
C VAL A 349 24.62 -1.75 -11.86
N SER A 350 24.75 -0.72 -11.02
CA SER A 350 25.94 0.12 -10.94
C SER A 350 26.51 0.08 -9.54
N GLU A 351 27.76 -0.33 -9.42
CA GLU A 351 28.53 -0.25 -8.17
C GLU A 351 29.29 1.07 -8.10
N THR A 352 29.36 1.66 -6.92
CA THR A 352 30.19 2.84 -6.69
C THR A 352 31.61 2.38 -6.39
N SER A 353 32.56 2.74 -7.26
CA SER A 353 33.96 2.67 -6.91
C SER A 353 34.28 3.81 -5.95
N GLY A 354 34.90 3.52 -4.82
CA GLY A 354 35.40 4.56 -3.94
C GLY A 354 36.25 5.53 -4.78
N MET A 355 36.04 6.85 -4.61
CA MET A 355 36.93 7.80 -5.24
C MET A 355 38.32 7.68 -4.58
N GLU A 356 39.33 7.42 -5.38
CA GLU A 356 40.71 7.67 -5.04
C GLU A 356 40.99 9.17 -4.86
#